data_473a84d4338b1e68fdbcd96d25beba5b
#
_entry.id   473a84d4338b1e68fdbcd96d25beba5b
#
_cell.length_a   1.000
_cell.length_b   1.000
_cell.length_c   1.000
_cell.angle_alpha   90.00
_cell.angle_beta   90.00
_cell.angle_gamma   90.00
#
_symmetry.space_group_name_H-M   'P 1'
#
loop_
_entity.id
_entity.type
_entity.pdbx_description
1 polymer ?
#
loop_
_entity_poly.entity_id
_entity_poly.type
_entity_poly.pdbx_seq_one_letter_code
_entity_poly.pdbx_strand_id
1 'polypeptide(L)'
;KPTLLTRVNDVLGKCGTTGTLYRALKAIADQVSTKVIVVRVAEHKEEDGKTQDQLVIGGSESDGSYTGMYALLVAEQDESIGYRPRILAAPELDTEAVTKSLCVIAGKLRAFVYASCHGCNTMAEAITYRQKFNER
;
A
#
# COMPACT_ATOMS: atom_id res chain seq x y z
N LYS A 1 11.80 2.83 -2.50
CA LYS A 1 11.74 4.20 -1.96
C LYS A 1 10.34 4.76 -2.17
N PRO A 2 9.75 5.47 -1.20
CA PRO A 2 8.49 6.17 -1.38
C PRO A 2 8.65 7.37 -2.34
N THR A 3 7.59 7.68 -3.06
CA THR A 3 7.56 8.78 -4.04
C THR A 3 6.30 9.61 -3.82
N LEU A 4 6.44 10.93 -3.70
CA LEU A 4 5.31 11.85 -3.58
C LEU A 4 4.77 12.22 -4.97
N LEU A 5 3.49 12.04 -5.17
CA LEU A 5 2.74 12.52 -6.32
C LEU A 5 1.90 13.71 -5.86
N THR A 6 2.26 14.90 -6.29
CA THR A 6 1.52 16.13 -5.98
C THR A 6 0.27 16.28 -6.83
N ARG A 7 0.30 15.75 -8.06
CA ARG A 7 -0.82 15.67 -8.99
C ARG A 7 -0.80 14.30 -9.66
N VAL A 8 -1.79 13.48 -9.34
CA VAL A 8 -1.86 12.09 -9.85
C VAL A 8 -1.97 12.06 -11.37
N ASN A 9 -2.71 12.99 -11.97
CA ASN A 9 -2.89 13.08 -13.44
C ASN A 9 -1.57 13.23 -14.22
N ASP A 10 -0.58 13.92 -13.65
CA ASP A 10 0.71 14.16 -14.32
C ASP A 10 1.57 12.89 -14.43
N VAL A 11 1.22 11.87 -13.67
CA VAL A 11 1.99 10.62 -13.54
C VAL A 11 1.30 9.42 -14.20
N LEU A 12 0.00 9.51 -14.50
CA LEU A 12 -0.76 8.41 -15.12
C LEU A 12 -0.11 7.88 -16.40
N GLY A 13 0.44 8.77 -17.24
CA GLY A 13 1.16 8.37 -18.45
C GLY A 13 2.54 7.74 -18.21
N LYS A 14 3.08 7.81 -17.00
CA LYS A 14 4.42 7.31 -16.64
C LYS A 14 4.40 6.03 -15.81
N CYS A 15 3.23 5.66 -15.26
CA CYS A 15 3.07 4.48 -14.41
C CYS A 15 2.97 3.16 -15.20
N GLY A 16 2.98 3.22 -16.53
CA GLY A 16 2.59 2.09 -17.38
C GLY A 16 1.07 1.95 -17.45
N THR A 17 0.60 1.03 -18.26
CA THR A 17 -0.84 0.75 -18.46
C THR A 17 -1.26 -0.59 -17.85
N THR A 18 -0.30 -1.35 -17.37
CA THR A 18 -0.48 -2.67 -16.76
C THR A 18 -0.21 -2.60 -15.25
N GLY A 19 -0.79 -3.52 -14.51
CA GLY A 19 -0.57 -3.61 -13.06
C GLY A 19 -1.58 -2.82 -12.22
N THR A 20 -1.49 -3.03 -10.91
CA THR A 20 -2.44 -2.50 -9.91
C THR A 20 -2.28 -1.00 -9.68
N LEU A 21 -1.04 -0.49 -9.79
CA LEU A 21 -0.73 0.92 -9.50
C LEU A 21 -1.47 1.89 -10.43
N TYR A 22 -1.46 1.62 -11.74
CA TYR A 22 -2.15 2.48 -12.71
C TYR A 22 -3.65 2.56 -12.42
N ARG A 23 -4.30 1.41 -12.17
CA ARG A 23 -5.74 1.35 -11.87
C ARG A 23 -6.08 2.12 -10.59
N ALA A 24 -5.28 1.94 -9.54
CA ALA A 24 -5.47 2.64 -8.28
C ALA A 24 -5.30 4.17 -8.43
N LEU A 25 -4.25 4.61 -9.10
CA LEU A 25 -4.00 6.04 -9.34
C LEU A 25 -5.08 6.67 -10.24
N LYS A 26 -5.52 5.95 -11.28
CA LYS A 26 -6.62 6.41 -12.13
C LYS A 26 -7.91 6.58 -11.33
N ALA A 27 -8.28 5.61 -10.50
CA ALA A 27 -9.47 5.70 -9.66
C ALA A 27 -9.41 6.90 -8.70
N ILE A 28 -8.25 7.20 -8.12
CA ILE A 28 -8.07 8.39 -7.27
C ILE A 28 -8.22 9.66 -8.10
N ALA A 29 -7.57 9.73 -9.26
CA ALA A 29 -7.60 10.91 -10.13
C ALA A 29 -9.00 11.24 -10.64
N ASP A 30 -9.82 10.22 -10.90
CA ASP A 30 -11.20 10.36 -11.35
C ASP A 30 -12.12 10.92 -10.24
N GLN A 31 -11.71 10.84 -8.96
CA GLN A 31 -12.52 11.29 -7.81
C GLN A 31 -12.04 12.62 -7.23
N VAL A 32 -10.73 12.79 -7.09
CA VAL A 32 -10.18 13.93 -6.35
C VAL A 32 -8.75 14.26 -6.77
N SER A 33 -8.41 15.55 -6.71
CA SER A 33 -7.03 15.99 -6.83
C SER A 33 -6.40 16.05 -5.44
N THR A 34 -5.57 15.08 -5.10
CA THR A 34 -4.91 14.98 -3.81
C THR A 34 -3.45 14.57 -3.96
N LYS A 35 -2.68 14.73 -2.88
CA LYS A 35 -1.31 14.22 -2.79
C LYS A 35 -1.35 12.73 -2.46
N VAL A 36 -0.58 11.95 -3.18
CA VAL A 36 -0.47 10.51 -2.98
C VAL A 36 0.99 10.12 -2.79
N ILE A 37 1.28 9.36 -1.74
CA ILE A 37 2.60 8.76 -1.54
C ILE A 37 2.53 7.32 -2.03
N VAL A 38 3.36 7.00 -3.00
CA VAL A 38 3.41 5.68 -3.64
C VAL A 38 4.69 4.97 -3.25
N VAL A 39 4.56 3.71 -2.87
CA VAL A 39 5.68 2.77 -2.76
C VAL A 39 5.49 1.71 -3.84
N ARG A 40 6.35 1.77 -4.86
CA ARG A 40 6.35 0.76 -5.92
C ARG A 40 7.13 -0.45 -5.45
N VAL A 41 6.53 -1.62 -5.58
CA VAL A 41 7.15 -2.92 -5.38
C VAL A 41 7.28 -3.66 -6.71
N ALA A 42 8.25 -4.56 -6.81
CA ALA A 42 8.39 -5.41 -7.98
C ALA A 42 7.27 -6.46 -8.02
N GLU A 43 6.96 -6.93 -9.22
CA GLU A 43 6.16 -8.11 -9.40
C GLU A 43 6.97 -9.34 -8.96
N HIS A 44 6.30 -10.28 -8.28
CA HIS A 44 6.92 -11.52 -7.84
C HIS A 44 7.45 -12.32 -9.04
N LYS A 45 8.68 -12.82 -8.89
CA LYS A 45 9.27 -13.79 -9.80
C LYS A 45 9.65 -15.03 -9.01
N GLU A 46 9.44 -16.21 -9.59
CA GLU A 46 9.74 -17.49 -8.91
C GLU A 46 11.21 -17.60 -8.44
N GLU A 47 12.11 -16.91 -9.14
CA GLU A 47 13.54 -16.88 -8.85
C GLU A 47 13.90 -16.06 -7.60
N ASP A 48 13.01 -15.14 -7.15
CA ASP A 48 13.31 -14.20 -6.08
C ASP A 48 13.20 -14.82 -4.68
N GLY A 49 12.64 -16.02 -4.54
CA GLY A 49 12.45 -16.71 -3.26
C GLY A 49 11.52 -15.98 -2.26
N LYS A 50 10.87 -14.90 -2.68
CA LYS A 50 9.91 -14.11 -1.89
C LYS A 50 8.54 -14.13 -2.55
N THR A 51 7.49 -14.25 -1.77
CA THR A 51 6.12 -14.12 -2.29
C THR A 51 5.76 -12.67 -2.58
N GLN A 52 4.70 -12.44 -3.38
CA GLN A 52 4.21 -11.08 -3.63
C GLN A 52 3.86 -10.35 -2.33
N ASP A 53 3.23 -11.04 -1.38
CA ASP A 53 2.91 -10.48 -0.06
C ASP A 53 4.16 -10.02 0.69
N GLN A 54 5.22 -10.81 0.66
CA GLN A 54 6.49 -10.44 1.30
C GLN A 54 7.14 -9.21 0.66
N LEU A 55 7.04 -9.07 -0.67
CA LEU A 55 7.53 -7.89 -1.38
C LEU A 55 6.70 -6.64 -1.04
N VAL A 56 5.38 -6.79 -0.92
CA VAL A 56 4.48 -5.67 -0.56
C VAL A 56 4.70 -5.27 0.89
N ILE A 57 4.77 -6.23 1.81
CA ILE A 57 5.03 -5.96 3.24
C ILE A 57 6.41 -5.32 3.39
N GLY A 58 7.43 -5.93 2.81
CA GLY A 58 8.81 -5.47 2.95
C GLY A 58 9.34 -5.63 4.38
N GLY A 59 10.26 -4.75 4.75
CA GLY A 59 10.88 -4.77 6.07
C GLY A 59 12.04 -3.78 6.17
N SER A 60 12.88 -3.99 7.17
CA SER A 60 14.15 -3.27 7.33
C SER A 60 15.27 -4.09 6.72
N GLU A 61 16.05 -3.49 5.87
CA GLU A 61 17.27 -4.07 5.30
C GLU A 61 18.47 -3.88 6.24
N SER A 62 19.54 -4.59 5.96
CA SER A 62 20.77 -4.56 6.78
C SER A 62 21.48 -3.19 6.79
N ASP A 63 21.24 -2.38 5.77
CA ASP A 63 21.75 -1.01 5.66
C ASP A 63 20.88 0.04 6.37
N GLY A 64 19.81 -0.40 7.07
CA GLY A 64 18.86 0.46 7.75
C GLY A 64 17.77 1.06 6.85
N SER A 65 17.77 0.75 5.56
CA SER A 65 16.70 1.18 4.65
C SER A 65 15.44 0.35 4.86
N TYR A 66 14.31 0.91 4.47
CA TYR A 66 13.02 0.25 4.50
C TYR A 66 12.52 -0.07 3.10
N THR A 67 11.97 -1.29 2.95
CA THR A 67 11.36 -1.78 1.71
C THR A 67 9.86 -2.01 1.88
N GLY A 68 9.16 -2.19 0.76
CA GLY A 68 7.70 -2.40 0.78
C GLY A 68 6.96 -1.30 1.55
N MET A 69 5.88 -1.67 2.22
CA MET A 69 5.05 -0.71 2.95
C MET A 69 5.75 -0.10 4.19
N TYR A 70 6.81 -0.75 4.72
CA TYR A 70 7.59 -0.18 5.82
C TYR A 70 8.25 1.15 5.44
N ALA A 71 8.53 1.37 4.16
CA ALA A 71 9.06 2.64 3.68
C ALA A 71 8.12 3.84 3.93
N LEU A 72 6.82 3.61 4.16
CA LEU A 72 5.87 4.66 4.53
C LEU A 72 6.13 5.25 5.91
N LEU A 73 6.80 4.51 6.81
CA LEU A 73 7.11 4.98 8.17
C LEU A 73 8.09 6.15 8.18
N VAL A 74 8.95 6.24 7.18
CA VAL A 74 9.95 7.30 7.05
C VAL A 74 9.57 8.39 6.05
N ALA A 75 8.37 8.31 5.46
CA ALA A 75 7.94 9.28 4.44
C ALA A 75 7.87 10.72 4.96
N GLU A 76 7.50 10.93 6.21
CA GLU A 76 7.46 12.28 6.83
C GLU A 76 8.87 12.87 7.02
N GLN A 77 9.88 12.02 7.23
CA GLN A 77 11.26 12.42 7.46
C GLN A 77 12.08 12.58 6.17
N ASP A 78 11.57 12.03 5.05
CA ASP A 78 12.20 12.16 3.73
C ASP A 78 11.97 13.58 3.20
N GLU A 79 13.05 14.35 2.98
CA GLU A 79 13.01 15.74 2.49
C GLU A 79 12.23 15.87 1.18
N SER A 80 12.22 14.83 0.34
CA SER A 80 11.51 14.83 -0.94
C SER A 80 9.99 14.63 -0.78
N ILE A 81 9.53 14.22 0.39
CA ILE A 81 8.13 13.91 0.68
C ILE A 81 7.57 14.86 1.73
N GLY A 82 8.07 14.83 2.96
CA GLY A 82 7.68 15.72 4.05
C GLY A 82 6.22 15.60 4.52
N TYR A 83 5.54 14.50 4.17
CA TYR A 83 4.15 14.26 4.54
C TYR A 83 3.99 12.92 5.22
N ARG A 84 3.19 12.92 6.29
CA ARG A 84 2.76 11.70 6.96
C ARG A 84 1.52 11.12 6.26
N PRO A 85 1.55 9.88 5.79
CA PRO A 85 0.36 9.22 5.26
C PRO A 85 -0.74 9.11 6.33
N ARG A 86 -1.98 9.42 5.95
CA ARG A 86 -3.15 9.34 6.85
C ARG A 86 -4.15 8.27 6.42
N ILE A 87 -4.08 7.86 5.16
CA ILE A 87 -4.89 6.79 4.58
C ILE A 87 -3.93 5.83 3.92
N LEU A 88 -4.03 4.56 4.26
CA LEU A 88 -3.21 3.49 3.72
C LEU A 88 -4.09 2.50 2.97
N ALA A 89 -3.64 2.08 1.80
CA ALA A 89 -4.28 1.05 1.01
C ALA A 89 -3.25 0.31 0.14
N ALA A 90 -3.53 -0.95 -0.16
CA ALA A 90 -2.79 -1.76 -1.12
C ALA A 90 -3.79 -2.41 -2.10
N PRO A 91 -4.45 -1.63 -2.98
CA PRO A 91 -5.52 -2.12 -3.82
C PRO A 91 -5.08 -3.34 -4.65
N GLU A 92 -5.92 -4.38 -4.66
CA GLU A 92 -5.68 -5.67 -5.33
C GLU A 92 -4.51 -6.51 -4.76
N LEU A 93 -3.74 -5.96 -3.82
CA LEU A 93 -2.64 -6.65 -3.14
C LEU A 93 -2.90 -6.82 -1.64
N ASP A 94 -4.10 -6.51 -1.18
CA ASP A 94 -4.52 -6.49 0.22
C ASP A 94 -5.00 -7.86 0.72
N THR A 95 -4.14 -8.87 0.59
CA THR A 95 -4.34 -10.18 1.21
C THR A 95 -4.45 -10.05 2.74
N GLU A 96 -4.86 -11.09 3.43
CA GLU A 96 -4.98 -11.07 4.90
C GLU A 96 -3.63 -10.69 5.56
N ALA A 97 -2.51 -11.22 5.07
CA ALA A 97 -1.19 -10.94 5.60
C ALA A 97 -0.79 -9.47 5.38
N VAL A 98 -1.02 -8.96 4.17
CA VAL A 98 -0.76 -7.56 3.81
C VAL A 98 -1.63 -6.61 4.64
N THR A 99 -2.92 -6.91 4.78
CA THR A 99 -3.86 -6.09 5.57
C THR A 99 -3.47 -6.05 7.05
N LYS A 100 -3.07 -7.18 7.66
CA LYS A 100 -2.58 -7.20 9.03
C LYS A 100 -1.33 -6.32 9.21
N SER A 101 -0.41 -6.37 8.26
CA SER A 101 0.79 -5.53 8.30
C SER A 101 0.47 -4.05 8.08
N LEU A 102 -0.51 -3.73 7.21
CA LEU A 102 -1.01 -2.36 7.04
C LEU A 102 -1.60 -1.81 8.34
N CYS A 103 -2.37 -2.62 9.09
CA CYS A 103 -2.92 -2.21 10.38
C CYS A 103 -1.82 -1.87 11.39
N VAL A 104 -0.75 -2.66 11.45
CA VAL A 104 0.40 -2.37 12.32
C VAL A 104 1.07 -1.03 11.96
N ILE A 105 1.29 -0.80 10.66
CA ILE A 105 1.88 0.45 10.18
C ILE A 105 0.94 1.64 10.41
N ALA A 106 -0.36 1.46 10.17
CA ALA A 106 -1.37 2.47 10.44
C ALA A 106 -1.42 2.89 11.91
N GLY A 107 -1.30 1.94 12.83
CA GLY A 107 -1.19 2.22 14.26
C GLY A 107 0.00 3.15 14.58
N LYS A 108 1.17 2.89 14.00
CA LYS A 108 2.37 3.74 14.16
C LYS A 108 2.20 5.14 13.54
N LEU A 109 1.54 5.23 12.39
CA LEU A 109 1.31 6.47 11.67
C LEU A 109 0.06 7.23 12.13
N ARG A 110 -0.78 6.63 12.98
CA ARG A 110 -2.13 7.12 13.30
C ARG A 110 -2.93 7.39 12.03
N ALA A 111 -2.98 6.39 11.15
CA ALA A 111 -3.62 6.42 9.86
C ALA A 111 -4.80 5.45 9.80
N PHE A 112 -5.68 5.62 8.81
CA PHE A 112 -6.73 4.67 8.49
C PHE A 112 -6.27 3.69 7.41
N VAL A 113 -6.74 2.42 7.51
CA VAL A 113 -6.54 1.40 6.48
C VAL A 113 -7.85 1.19 5.72
N TYR A 114 -7.76 1.24 4.40
CA TYR A 114 -8.79 0.76 3.50
C TYR A 114 -8.31 -0.52 2.85
N ALA A 115 -9.02 -1.62 3.10
CA ALA A 115 -8.75 -2.94 2.54
C ALA A 115 -10.04 -3.58 2.05
N SER A 116 -9.93 -4.42 1.03
CA SER A 116 -11.04 -5.23 0.55
C SER A 116 -11.23 -6.48 1.43
N CYS A 117 -12.39 -7.11 1.34
CA CYS A 117 -12.59 -8.45 1.89
C CYS A 117 -12.02 -9.48 0.91
N HIS A 118 -10.70 -9.59 0.85
CA HIS A 118 -9.99 -10.39 -0.13
C HIS A 118 -10.47 -11.85 -0.13
N GLY A 119 -10.88 -12.33 -1.32
CA GLY A 119 -11.36 -13.70 -1.51
C GLY A 119 -12.77 -14.00 -1.00
N CYS A 120 -13.49 -13.01 -0.44
CA CYS A 120 -14.87 -13.21 0.03
C CYS A 120 -15.86 -12.96 -1.11
N ASN A 121 -16.80 -13.89 -1.27
CA ASN A 121 -17.87 -13.81 -2.28
C ASN A 121 -19.25 -13.59 -1.67
N THR A 122 -19.39 -13.81 -0.36
CA THR A 122 -20.64 -13.68 0.37
C THR A 122 -20.51 -12.74 1.57
N MET A 123 -21.63 -12.19 2.02
CA MET A 123 -21.66 -11.33 3.21
C MET A 123 -21.21 -12.09 4.47
N ALA A 124 -21.57 -13.37 4.61
CA ALA A 124 -21.17 -14.18 5.76
C ALA A 124 -19.64 -14.37 5.81
N GLU A 125 -19.01 -14.62 4.65
CA GLU A 125 -17.54 -14.69 4.55
C GLU A 125 -16.89 -13.36 4.90
N ALA A 126 -17.44 -12.25 4.43
CA ALA A 126 -16.92 -10.91 4.72
C ALA A 126 -16.99 -10.59 6.23
N ILE A 127 -18.09 -10.96 6.90
CA ILE A 127 -18.23 -10.80 8.36
C ILE A 127 -17.17 -11.64 9.09
N THR A 128 -16.99 -12.89 8.69
CA THR A 128 -15.97 -13.78 9.27
C THR A 128 -14.56 -13.26 9.02
N TYR A 129 -14.31 -12.75 7.80
CA TYR A 129 -13.01 -12.14 7.44
C TYR A 129 -12.73 -10.92 8.30
N ARG A 130 -13.72 -10.03 8.49
CA ARG A 130 -13.57 -8.83 9.33
C ARG A 130 -13.22 -9.16 10.79
N GLN A 131 -13.72 -10.28 11.33
CA GLN A 131 -13.41 -10.70 12.70
C GLN A 131 -11.93 -11.06 12.94
N LYS A 132 -11.16 -11.29 11.86
CA LYS A 132 -9.70 -11.54 11.95
C LYS A 132 -8.89 -10.30 12.29
N PHE A 133 -9.51 -9.13 12.18
CA PHE A 133 -8.88 -7.83 12.44
C PHE A 133 -9.57 -7.19 13.64
N ASN A 134 -8.94 -7.29 14.81
CA ASN A 134 -9.44 -6.69 16.06
C ASN A 134 -9.05 -5.21 16.22
N GLU A 135 -8.59 -4.57 15.14
CA GLU A 135 -8.22 -3.18 15.12
C GLU A 135 -9.47 -2.27 15.14
N ARG A 136 -9.38 -1.18 15.89
CA ARG A 136 -10.43 -0.17 16.01
C ARG A 136 -10.25 0.94 15.00
#